data_13da3987a3d13c048a80eeb9dc97d260
#
_entry.id   13da3987a3d13c048a80eeb9dc97d260
#
_cell.length_a   1.000
_cell.length_b   1.000
_cell.length_c   1.000
_cell.angle_alpha   90.00
_cell.angle_beta   90.00
_cell.angle_gamma   90.00
#
_symmetry.space_group_name_H-M   'P 1'
#
loop_
_entity.id
_entity.type
_entity.pdbx_description
1 polymer ?
#
loop_
_entity_poly.entity_id
_entity_poly.type
_entity_poly.pdbx_seq_one_letter_code
_entity_poly.pdbx_strand_id
1 'polypeptide(L)'
;MTISNPTNLTELLACMGAAGKRLNAIEAIEAGAGNLSAAFDWQVDLTELFPDSRTIELPWTVPGLFGYTVLVTGTGCRLREVGDDPVRNVGAVIVHEDGTTATLRYRADGNFTAPTSEFNSHLAVHHDQVTRRGVHLHSVIHAQPPHLVQLSHIPSYQSTPALNEAVLRWEPETIVQLPAGVKFLPFMVPGSQELMENNVLGLVDHVITIWAKHGL
;
A
#
# COMPACT_ATOMS: atom_id res chain seq x y z
N MET A 1 5.15 21.77 -8.13
CA MET A 1 4.14 21.17 -9.00
C MET A 1 3.04 20.64 -8.10
N THR A 2 1.85 21.19 -8.19
CA THR A 2 0.67 20.62 -7.51
C THR A 2 0.32 19.35 -8.28
N ILE A 3 0.57 18.19 -7.68
CA ILE A 3 0.16 16.90 -8.27
C ILE A 3 -1.36 16.84 -8.04
N SER A 4 -2.15 16.91 -9.10
CA SER A 4 -3.58 16.65 -9.02
C SER A 4 -3.81 15.16 -8.77
N ASN A 5 -4.83 14.82 -7.97
CA ASN A 5 -5.24 13.43 -7.81
C ASN A 5 -5.67 12.85 -9.18
N PRO A 6 -5.35 11.59 -9.46
CA PRO A 6 -5.83 10.92 -10.67
C PRO A 6 -7.36 10.86 -10.66
N THR A 7 -7.95 11.08 -11.83
CA THR A 7 -9.41 11.14 -12.02
C THR A 7 -9.96 9.98 -12.84
N ASN A 8 -9.06 9.14 -13.37
CA ASN A 8 -9.42 7.96 -14.16
C ASN A 8 -8.40 6.84 -13.96
N LEU A 9 -8.75 5.65 -14.44
CA LEU A 9 -7.97 4.43 -14.27
C LEU A 9 -6.57 4.53 -14.91
N THR A 10 -6.47 5.12 -16.09
CA THR A 10 -5.18 5.27 -16.80
C THR A 10 -4.21 6.16 -16.02
N GLU A 11 -4.68 7.28 -15.51
CA GLU A 11 -3.90 8.17 -14.67
C GLU A 11 -3.47 7.48 -13.36
N LEU A 12 -4.40 6.71 -12.73
CA LEU A 12 -4.11 6.00 -11.50
C LEU A 12 -3.03 4.93 -11.70
N LEU A 13 -3.13 4.12 -12.75
CA LEU A 13 -2.12 3.13 -13.11
C LEU A 13 -0.77 3.79 -13.44
N ALA A 14 -0.78 4.93 -14.13
CA ALA A 14 0.43 5.70 -14.39
C ALA A 14 1.07 6.24 -13.09
N CYS A 15 0.26 6.71 -12.13
CA CYS A 15 0.74 7.13 -10.80
C CYS A 15 1.36 5.96 -10.02
N MET A 16 0.72 4.78 -10.02
CA MET A 16 1.28 3.58 -9.38
C MET A 16 2.63 3.19 -10.02
N GLY A 17 2.72 3.21 -11.35
CA GLY A 17 3.95 2.94 -12.07
C GLY A 17 5.06 3.95 -11.77
N ALA A 18 4.71 5.24 -11.73
CA ALA A 18 5.66 6.30 -11.37
C ALA A 18 6.18 6.16 -9.94
N ALA A 19 5.31 5.78 -8.99
CA ALA A 19 5.69 5.50 -7.61
C ALA A 19 6.69 4.33 -7.55
N GLY A 20 6.41 3.22 -8.21
CA GLY A 20 7.30 2.07 -8.26
C GLY A 20 8.68 2.40 -8.85
N LYS A 21 8.73 3.17 -9.94
CA LYS A 21 10.00 3.63 -10.55
C LYS A 21 10.78 4.56 -9.60
N ARG A 22 10.10 5.48 -8.91
CA ARG A 22 10.74 6.38 -7.93
C ARG A 22 11.32 5.62 -6.74
N LEU A 23 10.57 4.68 -6.17
CA LEU A 23 11.05 3.83 -5.08
C LEU A 23 12.29 3.03 -5.48
N ASN A 24 12.28 2.47 -6.70
CA ASN A 24 13.46 1.77 -7.23
C ASN A 24 14.65 2.71 -7.43
N ALA A 25 14.44 3.92 -7.93
CA ALA A 25 15.51 4.88 -8.18
C ALA A 25 16.22 5.36 -6.90
N ILE A 26 15.53 5.35 -5.77
CA ILE A 26 16.09 5.70 -4.44
C ILE A 26 16.44 4.45 -3.61
N GLU A 27 16.48 3.28 -4.24
CA GLU A 27 16.80 1.99 -3.60
C GLU A 27 15.90 1.64 -2.41
N ALA A 28 14.65 2.15 -2.39
CA ALA A 28 13.68 1.90 -1.33
C ALA A 28 12.91 0.58 -1.50
N ILE A 29 13.28 -0.23 -2.49
CA ILE A 29 12.74 -1.57 -2.72
C ILE A 29 13.90 -2.51 -3.04
N GLU A 30 14.00 -3.63 -2.31
CA GLU A 30 15.04 -4.62 -2.51
C GLU A 30 14.51 -5.77 -3.38
N ALA A 31 15.23 -6.15 -4.43
CA ALA A 31 14.92 -7.27 -5.32
C ALA A 31 13.48 -7.27 -5.86
N GLY A 32 12.56 -7.92 -5.19
CA GLY A 32 11.13 -7.96 -5.49
C GLY A 32 10.26 -7.47 -4.32
N ALA A 33 10.88 -6.83 -3.33
CA ALA A 33 10.19 -6.32 -2.16
C ALA A 33 9.35 -5.08 -2.48
N GLY A 34 8.43 -4.75 -1.56
CA GLY A 34 7.51 -3.63 -1.71
C GLY A 34 6.27 -3.97 -2.53
N ASN A 35 5.21 -3.27 -2.25
CA ASN A 35 3.93 -3.42 -2.93
C ASN A 35 3.11 -2.13 -2.84
N LEU A 36 2.15 -2.00 -3.75
CA LEU A 36 1.29 -0.82 -3.88
C LEU A 36 -0.15 -1.26 -4.00
N SER A 37 -1.05 -0.45 -3.44
CA SER A 37 -2.47 -0.53 -3.74
C SER A 37 -3.13 0.84 -3.76
N ALA A 38 -4.28 0.93 -4.44
CA ALA A 38 -5.11 2.13 -4.48
C ALA A 38 -6.58 1.72 -4.47
N ALA A 39 -7.35 2.24 -3.50
CA ALA A 39 -8.79 2.08 -3.40
C ALA A 39 -9.49 3.34 -3.94
N PHE A 40 -10.52 3.17 -4.77
CA PHE A 40 -11.30 4.26 -5.32
C PHE A 40 -12.77 3.83 -5.53
N ASP A 41 -13.70 4.78 -5.51
CA ASP A 41 -15.16 4.53 -5.58
C ASP A 41 -15.84 5.02 -6.86
N TRP A 42 -15.10 5.61 -7.81
CA TRP A 42 -15.70 6.01 -9.08
C TRP A 42 -15.92 4.81 -10.02
N GLN A 43 -16.98 4.88 -10.80
CA GLN A 43 -17.32 3.84 -11.76
C GLN A 43 -16.36 3.81 -12.94
N VAL A 44 -15.87 2.61 -13.28
CA VAL A 44 -14.97 2.39 -14.42
C VAL A 44 -15.22 1.00 -15.01
N ASP A 45 -15.16 0.89 -16.34
CA ASP A 45 -15.12 -0.41 -16.99
C ASP A 45 -13.70 -0.99 -16.90
N LEU A 46 -13.61 -2.11 -16.21
CA LEU A 46 -12.34 -2.84 -16.01
C LEU A 46 -12.13 -3.95 -17.05
N THR A 47 -13.13 -4.27 -17.87
CA THR A 47 -13.14 -5.49 -18.69
C THR A 47 -12.10 -5.47 -19.82
N GLU A 48 -11.82 -4.29 -20.38
CA GLU A 48 -10.81 -4.15 -21.43
C GLU A 48 -9.38 -4.37 -20.90
N LEU A 49 -9.07 -3.77 -19.74
CA LEU A 49 -7.73 -3.85 -19.15
C LEU A 49 -7.51 -5.13 -18.36
N PHE A 50 -8.56 -5.63 -17.69
CA PHE A 50 -8.54 -6.82 -16.84
C PHE A 50 -9.66 -7.79 -17.26
N PRO A 51 -9.49 -8.51 -18.38
CA PRO A 51 -10.57 -9.32 -18.99
C PRO A 51 -10.95 -10.54 -18.18
N ASP A 52 -9.99 -11.15 -17.47
CA ASP A 52 -10.22 -12.35 -16.70
C ASP A 52 -10.77 -12.02 -15.31
N SER A 53 -11.59 -12.90 -14.76
CA SER A 53 -12.15 -12.68 -13.42
C SER A 53 -12.39 -13.99 -12.68
N ARG A 54 -12.32 -13.91 -11.35
CA ARG A 54 -12.73 -14.99 -10.44
C ARG A 54 -13.21 -14.37 -9.12
N THR A 55 -14.09 -15.08 -8.41
CA THR A 55 -14.42 -14.74 -7.03
C THR A 55 -13.31 -15.20 -6.10
N ILE A 56 -12.97 -14.36 -5.13
CA ILE A 56 -12.01 -14.66 -4.07
C ILE A 56 -12.61 -14.37 -2.70
N GLU A 57 -12.17 -15.09 -1.69
CA GLU A 57 -12.37 -14.71 -0.30
C GLU A 57 -11.35 -13.66 0.08
N LEU A 58 -11.76 -12.68 0.87
CA LEU A 58 -10.88 -11.63 1.35
C LEU A 58 -10.19 -12.09 2.65
N PRO A 59 -8.91 -11.77 2.84
CA PRO A 59 -8.16 -12.15 4.05
C PRO A 59 -8.63 -11.41 5.31
N TRP A 60 -9.49 -10.40 5.14
CA TRP A 60 -10.07 -9.59 6.23
C TRP A 60 -11.44 -9.08 5.83
N THR A 61 -12.36 -8.94 6.80
CA THR A 61 -13.71 -8.44 6.55
C THR A 61 -13.70 -6.91 6.45
N VAL A 62 -14.13 -6.37 5.30
CA VAL A 62 -14.01 -4.95 4.94
C VAL A 62 -15.30 -4.36 4.35
N PRO A 63 -16.42 -4.37 5.09
CA PRO A 63 -17.71 -3.93 4.55
C PRO A 63 -17.71 -2.45 4.10
N GLY A 64 -16.88 -1.61 4.70
CA GLY A 64 -16.73 -0.20 4.28
C GLY A 64 -16.05 -0.01 2.93
N LEU A 65 -15.50 -1.08 2.33
CA LEU A 65 -14.98 -1.04 0.95
C LEU A 65 -16.02 -1.50 -0.10
N PHE A 66 -17.25 -1.82 0.29
CA PHE A 66 -18.32 -2.05 -0.68
C PHE A 66 -18.50 -0.82 -1.57
N GLY A 67 -18.53 -1.03 -2.87
CA GLY A 67 -18.55 0.04 -3.87
C GLY A 67 -17.18 0.61 -4.26
N TYR A 68 -16.10 0.18 -3.58
CA TYR A 68 -14.74 0.50 -3.97
C TYR A 68 -14.13 -0.59 -4.86
N THR A 69 -13.27 -0.15 -5.76
CA THR A 69 -12.31 -1.00 -6.46
C THR A 69 -10.93 -0.79 -5.84
N VAL A 70 -10.24 -1.88 -5.49
CA VAL A 70 -8.87 -1.84 -4.98
C VAL A 70 -7.94 -2.39 -6.06
N LEU A 71 -7.13 -1.51 -6.69
CA LEU A 71 -5.99 -1.94 -7.49
C LEU A 71 -4.88 -2.39 -6.55
N VAL A 72 -4.24 -3.51 -6.84
CA VAL A 72 -3.16 -4.04 -5.99
C VAL A 72 -2.11 -4.75 -6.84
N THR A 73 -0.84 -4.56 -6.51
CA THR A 73 0.27 -5.27 -7.16
C THR A 73 0.26 -6.75 -6.79
N GLY A 74 0.66 -7.59 -7.73
CA GLY A 74 0.66 -9.04 -7.56
C GLY A 74 1.82 -9.54 -6.70
N THR A 75 1.62 -10.69 -6.07
CA THR A 75 2.71 -11.41 -5.40
C THR A 75 3.82 -11.75 -6.40
N GLY A 76 5.07 -11.45 -6.04
CA GLY A 76 6.23 -11.64 -6.92
C GLY A 76 6.39 -10.60 -8.04
N CYS A 77 5.42 -9.71 -8.26
CA CYS A 77 5.56 -8.60 -9.20
C CYS A 77 6.52 -7.56 -8.63
N ARG A 78 7.41 -7.05 -9.49
CA ARG A 78 8.39 -6.05 -9.08
C ARG A 78 7.85 -4.65 -9.32
N LEU A 79 7.89 -3.79 -8.32
CA LEU A 79 7.34 -2.43 -8.43
C LEU A 79 7.92 -1.61 -9.58
N ARG A 80 9.21 -1.79 -9.91
CA ARG A 80 9.84 -1.13 -11.05
C ARG A 80 9.22 -1.49 -12.41
N GLU A 81 8.62 -2.69 -12.52
CA GLU A 81 8.02 -3.21 -13.74
C GLU A 81 6.57 -2.75 -13.91
N VAL A 82 5.91 -2.30 -12.83
CA VAL A 82 4.55 -1.75 -12.87
C VAL A 82 4.47 -0.54 -13.82
N GLY A 83 5.51 0.27 -13.86
CA GLY A 83 5.55 1.46 -14.72
C GLY A 83 5.75 1.17 -16.21
N ASP A 84 6.18 -0.04 -16.56
CA ASP A 84 6.39 -0.45 -17.96
C ASP A 84 5.13 -1.13 -18.51
N ASP A 85 4.47 -1.94 -17.71
CA ASP A 85 3.20 -2.59 -18.04
C ASP A 85 2.35 -2.80 -16.76
N PRO A 86 1.59 -1.78 -16.34
CA PRO A 86 0.83 -1.85 -15.09
C PRO A 86 -0.23 -2.95 -15.11
N VAL A 87 -0.93 -3.15 -16.23
CA VAL A 87 -2.04 -4.13 -16.30
C VAL A 87 -1.60 -5.60 -16.22
N ARG A 88 -0.31 -5.88 -16.49
CA ARG A 88 0.26 -7.22 -16.32
C ARG A 88 0.73 -7.49 -14.88
N ASN A 89 0.91 -6.46 -14.06
CA ASN A 89 1.49 -6.55 -12.73
C ASN A 89 0.50 -6.19 -11.61
N VAL A 90 -0.70 -5.71 -11.96
CA VAL A 90 -1.75 -5.27 -11.05
C VAL A 90 -3.02 -6.07 -11.28
N GLY A 91 -3.76 -6.35 -10.22
CA GLY A 91 -5.13 -6.84 -10.26
C GLY A 91 -6.11 -5.83 -9.68
N ALA A 92 -7.37 -5.92 -10.06
CA ALA A 92 -8.45 -5.10 -9.55
C ALA A 92 -9.41 -5.95 -8.71
N VAL A 93 -9.57 -5.60 -7.44
CA VAL A 93 -10.43 -6.27 -6.46
C VAL A 93 -11.67 -5.42 -6.24
N ILE A 94 -12.83 -5.93 -6.61
CA ILE A 94 -14.14 -5.29 -6.44
C ILE A 94 -14.82 -5.96 -5.25
N VAL A 95 -14.91 -5.24 -4.14
CA VAL A 95 -15.44 -5.78 -2.87
C VAL A 95 -16.95 -5.93 -2.95
N HIS A 96 -17.49 -7.11 -2.57
CA HIS A 96 -18.91 -7.37 -2.52
C HIS A 96 -19.54 -6.79 -1.24
N GLU A 97 -20.87 -6.72 -1.22
CA GLU A 97 -21.64 -6.12 -0.11
C GLU A 97 -21.39 -6.79 1.24
N ASP A 98 -21.08 -8.09 1.25
CA ASP A 98 -20.77 -8.84 2.46
C ASP A 98 -19.43 -8.44 3.12
N GLY A 99 -18.56 -7.77 2.37
CA GLY A 99 -17.22 -7.36 2.80
C GLY A 99 -16.27 -8.54 3.06
N THR A 100 -16.67 -9.77 2.75
CA THR A 100 -15.88 -11.01 2.96
C THR A 100 -15.42 -11.63 1.66
N THR A 101 -16.10 -11.30 0.56
CA THR A 101 -15.79 -11.78 -0.79
C THR A 101 -15.59 -10.63 -1.76
N ALA A 102 -14.92 -10.89 -2.87
CA ALA A 102 -14.70 -9.93 -3.94
C ALA A 102 -14.61 -10.58 -5.31
N THR A 103 -14.87 -9.81 -6.36
CA THR A 103 -14.48 -10.16 -7.71
C THR A 103 -13.06 -9.65 -7.96
N LEU A 104 -12.11 -10.55 -8.16
CA LEU A 104 -10.77 -10.23 -8.63
C LEU A 104 -10.76 -10.25 -10.15
N ARG A 105 -10.39 -9.12 -10.78
CA ARG A 105 -10.13 -8.99 -12.20
C ARG A 105 -8.64 -8.85 -12.45
N TYR A 106 -8.13 -9.48 -13.51
CA TYR A 106 -6.71 -9.51 -13.84
C TYR A 106 -6.50 -9.86 -15.34
N ARG A 107 -5.25 -9.95 -15.76
CA ARG A 107 -4.85 -10.49 -17.06
C ARG A 107 -4.16 -11.82 -16.86
N ALA A 108 -4.72 -12.90 -17.39
CA ALA A 108 -4.16 -14.25 -17.25
C ALA A 108 -2.82 -14.43 -18.01
N ASP A 109 -2.57 -13.62 -19.05
CA ASP A 109 -1.30 -13.58 -19.77
C ASP A 109 -0.25 -12.62 -19.12
N GLY A 110 -0.59 -12.04 -17.95
CA GLY A 110 0.28 -11.14 -17.19
C GLY A 110 1.17 -11.84 -16.17
N ASN A 111 1.84 -11.06 -15.35
CA ASN A 111 2.67 -11.51 -14.24
C ASN A 111 1.86 -11.65 -12.94
N PHE A 112 0.69 -11.02 -12.89
CA PHE A 112 -0.20 -11.04 -11.73
C PHE A 112 -0.87 -12.42 -11.61
N THR A 113 -0.64 -13.11 -10.51
CA THR A 113 -1.28 -14.40 -10.19
C THR A 113 -2.23 -14.33 -9.00
N ALA A 114 -1.89 -13.50 -8.03
CA ALA A 114 -2.67 -13.23 -6.82
C ALA A 114 -2.25 -11.86 -6.25
N PRO A 115 -3.06 -11.22 -5.42
CA PRO A 115 -2.66 -10.04 -4.66
C PRO A 115 -1.39 -10.30 -3.85
N THR A 116 -0.65 -9.23 -3.50
CA THR A 116 0.52 -9.32 -2.62
C THR A 116 0.23 -10.12 -1.35
N SER A 117 1.25 -10.77 -0.79
CA SER A 117 1.14 -11.52 0.47
C SER A 117 0.74 -10.67 1.68
N GLU A 118 0.87 -9.35 1.58
CA GLU A 118 0.48 -8.38 2.62
C GLU A 118 -0.90 -7.73 2.35
N PHE A 119 -1.70 -8.36 1.48
CA PHE A 119 -2.99 -7.82 1.07
C PHE A 119 -3.97 -7.63 2.24
N ASN A 120 -3.87 -8.42 3.32
CA ASN A 120 -4.62 -8.20 4.55
C ASN A 120 -4.36 -6.81 5.14
N SER A 121 -3.10 -6.39 5.24
CA SER A 121 -2.72 -5.04 5.72
C SER A 121 -3.25 -3.95 4.81
N HIS A 122 -3.10 -4.11 3.48
CA HIS A 122 -3.61 -3.14 2.52
C HIS A 122 -5.13 -2.96 2.64
N LEU A 123 -5.89 -4.06 2.67
CA LEU A 123 -7.35 -4.01 2.79
C LEU A 123 -7.80 -3.36 4.10
N ALA A 124 -7.20 -3.77 5.24
CA ALA A 124 -7.56 -3.24 6.54
C ALA A 124 -7.28 -1.73 6.65
N VAL A 125 -6.14 -1.28 6.12
CA VAL A 125 -5.79 0.15 6.07
C VAL A 125 -6.73 0.91 5.15
N HIS A 126 -7.03 0.42 3.94
CA HIS A 126 -8.00 1.07 3.06
C HIS A 126 -9.37 1.17 3.75
N HIS A 127 -9.87 0.07 4.32
CA HIS A 127 -11.16 0.04 5.01
C HIS A 127 -11.23 1.07 6.14
N ASP A 128 -10.22 1.11 7.00
CA ASP A 128 -10.16 2.07 8.09
C ASP A 128 -10.13 3.52 7.59
N GLN A 129 -9.27 3.82 6.61
CA GLN A 129 -9.07 5.19 6.13
C GLN A 129 -10.29 5.72 5.35
N VAL A 130 -10.89 4.91 4.47
CA VAL A 130 -12.09 5.35 3.74
C VAL A 130 -13.29 5.50 4.67
N THR A 131 -13.48 4.59 5.63
CA THR A 131 -14.58 4.64 6.59
C THR A 131 -14.46 5.83 7.52
N ARG A 132 -13.25 6.10 8.03
CA ARG A 132 -13.01 7.17 8.99
C ARG A 132 -12.93 8.55 8.37
N ARG A 133 -12.34 8.67 7.17
CA ARG A 133 -12.08 9.96 6.53
C ARG A 133 -13.03 10.30 5.40
N GLY A 134 -13.85 9.37 4.93
CA GLY A 134 -14.77 9.56 3.81
C GLY A 134 -14.07 9.94 2.50
N VAL A 135 -12.88 9.38 2.24
CA VAL A 135 -12.09 9.69 1.05
C VAL A 135 -12.50 8.82 -0.13
N HIS A 136 -12.58 9.40 -1.33
CA HIS A 136 -12.94 8.71 -2.57
C HIS A 136 -11.76 8.04 -3.27
N LEU A 137 -10.55 8.34 -2.84
CA LEU A 137 -9.30 7.73 -3.30
C LEU A 137 -8.33 7.64 -2.13
N HIS A 138 -7.77 6.45 -1.93
CA HIS A 138 -6.75 6.20 -0.91
C HIS A 138 -5.69 5.25 -1.46
N SER A 139 -4.42 5.52 -1.18
CA SER A 139 -3.30 4.69 -1.64
C SER A 139 -2.46 4.21 -0.46
N VAL A 140 -1.98 2.98 -0.58
CA VAL A 140 -1.04 2.36 0.37
C VAL A 140 0.22 1.96 -0.38
N ILE A 141 1.37 2.32 0.18
CA ILE A 141 2.69 1.96 -0.30
C ILE A 141 3.42 1.23 0.81
N HIS A 142 3.88 0.01 0.53
CA HIS A 142 4.88 -0.67 1.36
C HIS A 142 6.22 -0.59 0.66
N ALA A 143 7.24 -0.14 1.38
CA ALA A 143 8.61 0.01 0.88
C ALA A 143 9.63 -0.42 1.95
N GLN A 144 10.86 -0.67 1.53
CA GLN A 144 11.96 -1.12 2.41
C GLN A 144 13.21 -0.24 2.22
N PRO A 145 13.16 1.07 2.58
CA PRO A 145 14.31 1.94 2.47
C PRO A 145 15.45 1.42 3.37
N PRO A 146 16.65 1.09 2.82
CA PRO A 146 17.65 0.33 3.53
C PRO A 146 18.16 1.05 4.78
N HIS A 147 18.35 2.37 4.73
CA HIS A 147 18.81 3.12 5.89
C HIS A 147 17.78 3.15 7.03
N LEU A 148 16.49 3.24 6.69
CA LEU A 148 15.41 3.22 7.69
C LEU A 148 15.26 1.83 8.31
N VAL A 149 15.37 0.78 7.48
CA VAL A 149 15.40 -0.61 7.94
C VAL A 149 16.59 -0.82 8.88
N GLN A 150 17.79 -0.34 8.53
CA GLN A 150 18.97 -0.41 9.38
C GLN A 150 18.78 0.31 10.72
N LEU A 151 18.24 1.54 10.71
CA LEU A 151 17.93 2.27 11.95
C LEU A 151 16.98 1.49 12.85
N SER A 152 16.00 0.81 12.27
CA SER A 152 15.01 0.02 13.02
C SER A 152 15.60 -1.21 13.73
N HIS A 153 16.84 -1.62 13.39
CA HIS A 153 17.58 -2.67 14.12
C HIS A 153 18.29 -2.16 15.38
N ILE A 154 18.48 -0.85 15.48
CA ILE A 154 19.28 -0.27 16.57
C ILE A 154 18.35 -0.03 17.79
N PRO A 155 18.61 -0.68 18.95
CA PRO A 155 17.70 -0.61 20.10
C PRO A 155 17.34 0.80 20.56
N SER A 156 18.29 1.75 20.48
CA SER A 156 18.04 3.14 20.88
C SER A 156 17.04 3.90 20.01
N TYR A 157 16.71 3.39 18.81
CA TYR A 157 15.72 3.98 17.89
C TYR A 157 14.39 3.19 17.82
N GLN A 158 14.27 2.13 18.62
CA GLN A 158 13.08 1.26 18.61
C GLN A 158 11.93 1.81 19.44
N SER A 159 11.63 3.10 19.28
CA SER A 159 10.43 3.73 19.80
C SER A 159 10.03 4.92 18.93
N THR A 160 8.75 5.24 18.92
CA THR A 160 8.21 6.40 18.18
C THR A 160 8.93 7.72 18.56
N PRO A 161 9.12 8.07 19.85
CA PRO A 161 9.82 9.30 20.21
C PRO A 161 11.28 9.31 19.76
N ALA A 162 12.04 8.25 20.01
CA ALA A 162 13.47 8.20 19.69
C ALA A 162 13.73 8.23 18.18
N LEU A 163 12.90 7.51 17.40
CA LEU A 163 13.02 7.52 15.94
C LEU A 163 12.69 8.90 15.36
N ASN A 164 11.62 9.53 15.82
CA ASN A 164 11.25 10.88 15.37
C ASN A 164 12.30 11.92 15.73
N GLU A 165 12.88 11.85 16.94
CA GLU A 165 13.99 12.74 17.31
C GLU A 165 15.18 12.60 16.35
N ALA A 166 15.54 11.37 16.00
CA ALA A 166 16.62 11.11 15.05
C ALA A 166 16.32 11.64 13.65
N VAL A 167 15.13 11.35 13.11
CA VAL A 167 14.72 11.78 11.76
C VAL A 167 14.63 13.30 11.68
N LEU A 168 13.98 13.96 12.64
CA LEU A 168 13.80 15.41 12.66
C LEU A 168 15.13 16.18 12.83
N ARG A 169 16.10 15.59 13.54
CA ARG A 169 17.43 16.20 13.71
C ARG A 169 18.19 16.29 12.40
N TRP A 170 18.04 15.30 11.49
CA TRP A 170 18.80 15.20 10.26
C TRP A 170 18.11 15.85 9.07
N GLU A 171 16.78 15.98 9.12
CA GLU A 171 15.97 16.51 8.02
C GLU A 171 14.86 17.40 8.58
N PRO A 172 15.15 18.71 8.81
CA PRO A 172 14.19 19.64 9.41
C PRO A 172 12.87 19.79 8.62
N GLU A 173 12.92 19.65 7.30
CA GLU A 173 11.74 19.70 6.43
C GLU A 173 10.74 18.58 6.73
N THR A 174 11.15 17.53 7.42
CA THR A 174 10.25 16.45 7.85
C THR A 174 9.10 16.98 8.72
N ILE A 175 9.32 18.01 9.53
CA ILE A 175 8.25 18.65 10.34
C ILE A 175 7.12 19.19 9.45
N VAL A 176 7.46 19.70 8.27
CA VAL A 176 6.48 20.26 7.33
C VAL A 176 5.75 19.15 6.58
N GLN A 177 6.47 18.11 6.16
CA GLN A 177 5.92 17.01 5.37
C GLN A 177 5.18 15.98 6.24
N LEU A 178 5.69 15.73 7.44
CA LEU A 178 5.19 14.75 8.39
C LEU A 178 5.01 15.36 9.78
N PRO A 179 4.05 16.29 9.97
CA PRO A 179 3.90 17.03 11.23
C PRO A 179 3.61 16.12 12.44
N ALA A 180 3.00 14.95 12.22
CA ALA A 180 2.80 13.94 13.25
C ALA A 180 4.03 13.00 13.43
N GLY A 181 5.05 13.14 12.58
CA GLY A 181 6.17 12.21 12.50
C GLY A 181 5.78 10.85 11.93
N VAL A 182 6.59 9.83 12.27
CA VAL A 182 6.37 8.43 11.89
C VAL A 182 6.03 7.60 13.12
N LYS A 183 5.22 6.55 12.96
CA LYS A 183 4.92 5.59 14.02
C LYS A 183 5.87 4.41 13.93
N PHE A 184 6.59 4.12 15.00
CA PHE A 184 7.39 2.90 15.13
C PHE A 184 6.52 1.75 15.63
N LEU A 185 6.56 0.61 14.95
CA LEU A 185 5.94 -0.65 15.35
C LEU A 185 7.04 -1.68 15.65
N PRO A 186 6.93 -2.44 16.77
CA PRO A 186 7.88 -3.51 17.07
C PRO A 186 7.84 -4.58 15.97
N PHE A 187 8.82 -5.48 16.00
CA PHE A 187 8.83 -6.58 15.05
C PHE A 187 7.61 -7.48 15.24
N MET A 188 6.89 -7.69 14.15
CA MET A 188 5.78 -8.63 14.00
C MET A 188 5.99 -9.39 12.70
N VAL A 189 5.40 -10.58 12.59
CA VAL A 189 5.57 -11.41 11.38
C VAL A 189 4.86 -10.74 10.20
N PRO A 190 5.56 -10.51 9.06
CA PRO A 190 4.94 -9.97 7.86
C PRO A 190 3.71 -10.77 7.42
N GLY A 191 2.63 -10.07 7.03
CA GLY A 191 1.35 -10.69 6.66
C GLY A 191 0.53 -11.22 7.84
N SER A 192 1.00 -11.12 9.10
CA SER A 192 0.23 -11.53 10.27
C SER A 192 -0.95 -10.59 10.57
N GLN A 193 -1.96 -11.11 11.24
CA GLN A 193 -3.07 -10.31 11.76
C GLN A 193 -2.58 -9.27 12.77
N GLU A 194 -1.63 -9.64 13.63
CA GLU A 194 -1.05 -8.74 14.63
C GLU A 194 -0.40 -7.52 13.97
N LEU A 195 0.41 -7.71 12.92
CA LEU A 195 1.00 -6.60 12.17
C LEU A 195 -0.07 -5.73 11.52
N MET A 196 -1.05 -6.35 10.87
CA MET A 196 -2.17 -5.65 10.23
C MET A 196 -2.91 -4.74 11.21
N GLU A 197 -3.32 -5.27 12.38
CA GLU A 197 -4.07 -4.51 13.39
C GLU A 197 -3.23 -3.35 13.96
N ASN A 198 -1.96 -3.59 14.27
CA ASN A 198 -1.06 -2.56 14.76
C ASN A 198 -0.76 -1.49 13.69
N ASN A 199 -0.69 -1.90 12.41
CA ASN A 199 -0.51 -0.97 11.30
C ASN A 199 -1.72 -0.02 11.18
N VAL A 200 -2.94 -0.56 11.22
CA VAL A 200 -4.18 0.24 11.23
C VAL A 200 -4.17 1.22 12.42
N LEU A 201 -3.89 0.76 13.63
CA LEU A 201 -3.82 1.62 14.82
C LEU A 201 -2.74 2.70 14.68
N GLY A 202 -1.58 2.37 14.12
CA GLY A 202 -0.50 3.33 13.90
C GLY A 202 -0.86 4.42 12.90
N LEU A 203 -1.64 4.10 11.88
CA LEU A 203 -2.10 5.02 10.83
C LEU A 203 -3.34 5.85 11.21
N VAL A 204 -3.84 5.72 12.44
CA VAL A 204 -4.89 6.63 12.96
C VAL A 204 -4.40 8.06 12.97
N ASP A 205 -3.22 8.31 13.53
CA ASP A 205 -2.64 9.63 13.78
C ASP A 205 -1.41 9.91 12.92
N HIS A 206 -0.86 8.90 12.23
CA HIS A 206 0.32 9.02 11.39
C HIS A 206 -0.01 8.63 9.95
N VAL A 207 0.81 9.06 9.01
CA VAL A 207 0.72 8.66 7.60
C VAL A 207 1.80 7.65 7.20
N ILE A 208 2.73 7.38 8.12
CA ILE A 208 3.81 6.40 7.95
C ILE A 208 3.94 5.57 9.23
N THR A 209 3.96 4.25 9.07
CA THR A 209 4.35 3.29 10.11
C THR A 209 5.67 2.65 9.72
N ILE A 210 6.61 2.57 10.66
CA ILE A 210 7.89 1.88 10.48
C ILE A 210 7.80 0.52 11.16
N TRP A 211 7.91 -0.55 10.37
CA TRP A 211 7.92 -1.92 10.86
C TRP A 211 9.35 -2.32 11.19
N ALA A 212 9.64 -2.56 12.46
CA ALA A 212 10.97 -2.92 12.91
C ALA A 212 11.58 -4.05 12.08
N LYS A 213 12.78 -3.85 11.56
CA LYS A 213 13.57 -4.82 10.80
C LYS A 213 12.98 -5.25 9.46
N HIS A 214 11.95 -4.55 8.96
CA HIS A 214 11.27 -4.94 7.73
C HIS A 214 11.15 -3.77 6.74
N GLY A 215 10.48 -2.67 7.12
CA GLY A 215 10.21 -1.57 6.20
C GLY A 215 9.19 -0.59 6.74
N LEU A 216 8.39 -0.03 5.86
CA LEU A 216 7.31 0.91 6.18
C LEU A 216 6.08 0.66 5.32
#